data_3c4506c192a7d572d332c8358f379c56
#
_entry.id   3c4506c192a7d572d332c8358f379c56
#
_cell.length_a   1.000
_cell.length_b   1.000
_cell.length_c   1.000
_cell.angle_alpha   90.00
_cell.angle_beta   90.00
_cell.angle_gamma   90.00
#
_symmetry.space_group_name_H-M   'P 1'
#
loop_
_entity.id
_entity.type
_entity.pdbx_description
1 polymer ?
#
loop_
_entity_poly.entity_id
_entity_poly.type
_entity_poly.pdbx_seq_one_letter_code
_entity_poly.pdbx_strand_id
1 'polypeptide(L)'
;MKRTLIQNAVIVNEGRKVLGSVVIENEKIAEILVGEEKATAPCDEVIDASGCYLLPGAIDEHVHFRDPGLTHKADITTESHAAAAGGVTSIMDMPNTNPQTTTLEALEEKFILLGEKSAVNYSCYFGATNNNYTQFAQLDKHRVCGVKLFMGSSTGNMLVDRMASLRNIFGGTDLLIAAHCEDQGIIKENTDKYKKEYGDDVPLALHPLLRSEEACYRSSELAVQLARETNARLHIMHISTAKELSLFSNVPLAQKRITAEACVSHLLFTEEDYQTLGARIKCNPAIKTAQDRKALQEAVNSGLIDAIATDHAPHLLSEKEGGALKAMSGMPMIQFSLVSMLELADKGVFTIEKVVEKMAHAPAQMYEIPNRGFIRKGYQADLVLVRPDSEWTVTTDCILSKCKWSPLEEHTFDWKVEKTFVNGHLLYNNGEIDETYRGQELFFER
;
A
#
# COMPACT_ATOMS: atom_id res chain seq x y z
N MET A 1 6.59 -28.54 -18.40
CA MET A 1 5.86 -27.33 -17.97
C MET A 1 4.93 -27.76 -16.84
N LYS A 2 5.04 -27.13 -15.66
CA LYS A 2 4.15 -27.45 -14.53
C LYS A 2 2.80 -26.79 -14.77
N ARG A 3 1.72 -27.57 -14.61
CA ARG A 3 0.33 -27.08 -14.69
C ARG A 3 -0.38 -27.31 -13.36
N THR A 4 -0.92 -26.26 -12.78
CA THR A 4 -1.70 -26.31 -11.53
C THR A 4 -3.13 -25.86 -11.80
N LEU A 5 -4.11 -26.67 -11.43
CA LEU A 5 -5.53 -26.33 -11.50
C LEU A 5 -6.01 -25.88 -10.12
N ILE A 6 -6.47 -24.65 -10.01
CA ILE A 6 -7.24 -24.14 -8.86
C ILE A 6 -8.71 -24.27 -9.26
N GLN A 7 -9.45 -25.21 -8.64
CA GLN A 7 -10.83 -25.52 -9.02
C GLN A 7 -11.86 -25.10 -7.99
N ASN A 8 -13.08 -24.86 -8.43
CA ASN A 8 -14.26 -24.61 -7.61
C ASN A 8 -14.21 -23.33 -6.77
N ALA A 9 -13.44 -22.32 -7.19
CA ALA A 9 -13.38 -21.04 -6.51
C ALA A 9 -14.46 -20.05 -7.00
N VAL A 10 -14.85 -19.12 -6.14
CA VAL A 10 -15.55 -17.91 -6.58
C VAL A 10 -14.51 -16.91 -7.07
N ILE A 11 -14.33 -16.80 -8.38
CA ILE A 11 -13.39 -15.86 -9.01
C ILE A 11 -13.98 -14.46 -8.93
N VAL A 12 -13.23 -13.51 -8.35
CA VAL A 12 -13.60 -12.09 -8.30
C VAL A 12 -12.65 -11.29 -9.16
N ASN A 13 -13.15 -10.77 -10.25
CA ASN A 13 -12.36 -10.03 -11.23
C ASN A 13 -13.23 -9.07 -12.02
N GLU A 14 -12.74 -7.86 -12.29
CA GLU A 14 -13.38 -6.86 -13.15
C GLU A 14 -14.85 -6.60 -12.79
N GLY A 15 -15.14 -6.43 -11.50
CA GLY A 15 -16.48 -6.10 -10.99
C GLY A 15 -17.48 -7.29 -11.03
N ARG A 16 -16.99 -8.53 -11.17
CA ARG A 16 -17.83 -9.74 -11.25
C ARG A 16 -17.38 -10.82 -10.28
N LYS A 17 -18.34 -11.62 -9.84
CA LYS A 17 -18.13 -12.88 -9.12
C LYS A 17 -18.64 -14.04 -9.95
N VAL A 18 -17.80 -15.02 -10.25
CA VAL A 18 -18.15 -16.17 -11.05
C VAL A 18 -17.57 -17.46 -10.43
N LEU A 19 -18.40 -18.49 -10.23
CA LEU A 19 -17.91 -19.80 -9.85
C LEU A 19 -17.12 -20.39 -11.02
N GLY A 20 -15.88 -20.77 -10.79
CA GLY A 20 -15.01 -21.25 -11.85
C GLY A 20 -13.71 -21.85 -11.35
N SER A 21 -12.80 -22.04 -12.29
CA SER A 21 -11.48 -22.60 -12.04
C SER A 21 -10.42 -21.85 -12.87
N VAL A 22 -9.18 -21.86 -12.41
CA VAL A 22 -8.04 -21.24 -13.11
C VAL A 22 -6.95 -22.27 -13.28
N VAL A 23 -6.41 -22.39 -14.49
CA VAL A 23 -5.21 -23.18 -14.76
C VAL A 23 -4.01 -22.24 -14.83
N ILE A 24 -3.04 -22.49 -13.99
CA ILE A 24 -1.72 -21.87 -14.03
C ILE A 24 -0.80 -22.79 -14.84
N GLU A 25 -0.08 -22.23 -15.81
CA GLU A 25 0.99 -22.92 -16.52
C GLU A 25 2.30 -22.15 -16.37
N ASN A 26 3.24 -22.73 -15.64
CA ASN A 26 4.46 -22.06 -15.16
C ASN A 26 4.11 -20.79 -14.38
N GLU A 27 4.39 -19.60 -14.94
CA GLU A 27 4.18 -18.31 -14.28
C GLU A 27 2.84 -17.64 -14.64
N LYS A 28 2.09 -18.21 -15.61
CA LYS A 28 0.97 -17.49 -16.24
C LYS A 28 -0.37 -18.21 -16.07
N ILE A 29 -1.42 -17.40 -16.09
CA ILE A 29 -2.80 -17.88 -16.20
C ILE A 29 -2.99 -18.41 -17.63
N ALA A 30 -3.10 -19.74 -17.77
CA ALA A 30 -3.28 -20.39 -19.05
C ALA A 30 -4.75 -20.46 -19.46
N GLU A 31 -5.64 -20.78 -18.51
CA GLU A 31 -7.08 -20.97 -18.76
C GLU A 31 -7.89 -20.40 -17.60
N ILE A 32 -9.07 -19.88 -17.91
CA ILE A 32 -10.11 -19.52 -16.95
C ILE A 32 -11.35 -20.30 -17.37
N LEU A 33 -11.83 -21.18 -16.49
CA LEU A 33 -12.89 -22.13 -16.76
C LEU A 33 -14.14 -21.73 -15.97
N VAL A 34 -15.27 -21.61 -16.65
CA VAL A 34 -16.53 -21.18 -16.04
C VAL A 34 -17.57 -22.31 -16.15
N GLY A 35 -18.30 -22.57 -15.07
CA GLY A 35 -19.30 -23.62 -15.04
C GLY A 35 -18.67 -25.02 -15.14
N GLU A 36 -19.14 -25.85 -16.09
CA GLU A 36 -18.70 -27.23 -16.29
C GLU A 36 -17.49 -27.37 -17.25
N GLU A 37 -16.88 -26.28 -17.65
CA GLU A 37 -15.69 -26.30 -18.52
C GLU A 37 -14.55 -27.06 -17.85
N LYS A 38 -13.79 -27.81 -18.68
CA LYS A 38 -12.65 -28.61 -18.22
C LYS A 38 -11.36 -28.11 -18.81
N ALA A 39 -10.27 -28.27 -18.06
CA ALA A 39 -8.94 -27.95 -18.55
C ALA A 39 -8.63 -28.69 -19.87
N THR A 40 -8.02 -27.97 -20.80
CA THR A 40 -7.72 -28.47 -22.15
C THR A 40 -6.65 -29.57 -22.16
N ALA A 41 -5.86 -29.68 -21.09
CA ALA A 41 -4.84 -30.72 -20.90
C ALA A 41 -4.76 -31.09 -19.42
N PRO A 42 -4.20 -32.28 -19.10
CA PRO A 42 -3.99 -32.71 -17.73
C PRO A 42 -3.18 -31.69 -16.91
N CYS A 43 -3.48 -31.60 -15.62
CA CYS A 43 -2.74 -30.77 -14.67
C CYS A 43 -1.92 -31.70 -13.74
N ASP A 44 -0.70 -31.24 -13.41
CA ASP A 44 0.21 -31.98 -12.53
C ASP A 44 -0.24 -31.86 -11.06
N GLU A 45 -0.94 -30.78 -10.73
CA GLU A 45 -1.42 -30.49 -9.39
C GLU A 45 -2.86 -29.95 -9.47
N VAL A 46 -3.70 -30.37 -8.53
CA VAL A 46 -5.07 -29.88 -8.38
C VAL A 46 -5.28 -29.36 -6.96
N ILE A 47 -5.72 -28.12 -6.86
CA ILE A 47 -6.06 -27.44 -5.60
C ILE A 47 -7.58 -27.26 -5.60
N ASP A 48 -8.26 -27.92 -4.66
CA ASP A 48 -9.68 -27.68 -4.45
C ASP A 48 -9.88 -26.42 -3.60
N ALA A 49 -10.47 -25.41 -4.22
CA ALA A 49 -10.77 -24.11 -3.63
C ALA A 49 -12.26 -23.94 -3.30
N SER A 50 -12.98 -25.06 -3.13
CA SER A 50 -14.39 -25.04 -2.73
C SER A 50 -14.60 -24.20 -1.46
N GLY A 51 -15.52 -23.23 -1.51
CA GLY A 51 -15.80 -22.30 -0.43
C GLY A 51 -14.81 -21.12 -0.31
N CYS A 52 -13.80 -21.05 -1.20
CA CYS A 52 -12.89 -19.91 -1.25
C CYS A 52 -13.27 -18.94 -2.37
N TYR A 53 -12.80 -17.70 -2.19
CA TYR A 53 -12.72 -16.71 -3.26
C TYR A 53 -11.30 -16.70 -3.83
N LEU A 54 -11.20 -16.63 -5.17
CA LEU A 54 -9.94 -16.44 -5.89
C LEU A 54 -9.88 -14.99 -6.38
N LEU A 55 -8.92 -14.24 -5.86
CA LEU A 55 -8.69 -12.84 -6.17
C LEU A 55 -7.39 -12.67 -6.95
N PRO A 56 -7.24 -11.63 -7.81
CA PRO A 56 -5.91 -11.21 -8.22
C PRO A 56 -5.11 -10.76 -7.00
N GLY A 57 -3.82 -11.02 -6.99
CA GLY A 57 -2.93 -10.59 -5.92
C GLY A 57 -2.96 -9.08 -5.73
N ALA A 58 -3.01 -8.64 -4.48
CA ALA A 58 -2.98 -7.23 -4.16
C ALA A 58 -1.62 -6.62 -4.54
N ILE A 59 -1.67 -5.35 -4.97
CA ILE A 59 -0.50 -4.51 -5.29
C ILE A 59 -0.49 -3.37 -4.29
N ASP A 60 0.52 -3.34 -3.43
CA ASP A 60 0.67 -2.29 -2.42
C ASP A 60 1.75 -1.30 -2.84
N GLU A 61 1.32 -0.15 -3.31
CA GLU A 61 2.19 0.91 -3.82
C GLU A 61 2.80 1.80 -2.73
N HIS A 62 2.54 1.48 -1.44
CA HIS A 62 2.96 2.32 -0.33
C HIS A 62 3.48 1.52 0.86
N VAL A 63 4.74 1.11 0.80
CA VAL A 63 5.38 0.37 1.88
C VAL A 63 6.75 0.94 2.25
N HIS A 64 7.15 0.73 3.52
CA HIS A 64 8.44 1.12 4.08
C HIS A 64 9.12 -0.11 4.68
N PHE A 65 9.82 -0.89 3.88
CA PHE A 65 10.48 -2.12 4.33
C PHE A 65 11.78 -1.89 5.10
N ARG A 66 12.17 -0.63 5.30
CA ARG A 66 13.26 -0.21 6.18
C ARG A 66 14.68 -0.65 5.77
N ASP A 67 14.84 -1.36 4.70
CA ASP A 67 16.12 -1.84 4.18
C ASP A 67 16.52 -1.00 2.94
N PRO A 68 17.71 -0.42 2.90
CA PRO A 68 18.84 -0.56 3.83
C PRO A 68 18.78 0.33 5.08
N GLY A 69 19.64 0.00 6.05
CA GLY A 69 20.10 0.86 7.14
C GLY A 69 19.16 1.01 8.34
N LEU A 70 17.90 0.58 8.23
CA LEU A 70 16.93 0.58 9.34
C LEU A 70 16.43 -0.84 9.66
N THR A 71 17.25 -1.83 9.34
CA THR A 71 16.91 -3.26 9.43
C THR A 71 16.70 -3.79 10.83
N HIS A 72 17.00 -3.01 11.86
CA HIS A 72 16.62 -3.32 13.23
C HIS A 72 15.10 -3.26 13.46
N LYS A 73 14.37 -2.48 12.64
CA LYS A 73 12.91 -2.35 12.74
C LYS A 73 12.18 -3.36 11.84
N ALA A 74 12.66 -3.52 10.61
CA ALA A 74 12.09 -4.35 9.57
C ALA A 74 13.12 -4.53 8.45
N ASP A 75 12.97 -5.56 7.62
CA ASP A 75 13.80 -5.77 6.45
C ASP A 75 12.97 -6.33 5.28
N ILE A 76 13.52 -6.28 4.06
CA ILE A 76 12.83 -6.72 2.85
C ILE A 76 12.35 -8.18 2.95
N THR A 77 13.15 -9.06 3.55
CA THR A 77 12.78 -10.48 3.66
C THR A 77 11.54 -10.66 4.54
N THR A 78 11.57 -10.17 5.77
CA THR A 78 10.48 -10.36 6.72
C THR A 78 9.19 -9.66 6.27
N GLU A 79 9.31 -8.44 5.73
CA GLU A 79 8.14 -7.67 5.31
C GLU A 79 7.54 -8.20 4.00
N SER A 80 8.36 -8.74 3.09
CA SER A 80 7.82 -9.42 1.90
C SER A 80 7.13 -10.76 2.23
N HIS A 81 7.57 -11.46 3.27
CA HIS A 81 6.85 -12.62 3.81
C HIS A 81 5.51 -12.20 4.43
N ALA A 82 5.49 -11.10 5.20
CA ALA A 82 4.26 -10.53 5.74
C ALA A 82 3.29 -10.10 4.62
N ALA A 83 3.82 -9.52 3.54
CA ALA A 83 3.06 -9.18 2.34
C ALA A 83 2.40 -10.42 1.72
N ALA A 84 3.17 -11.48 1.49
CA ALA A 84 2.66 -12.73 0.93
C ALA A 84 1.58 -13.36 1.81
N ALA A 85 1.77 -13.40 3.13
CA ALA A 85 0.77 -13.90 4.07
C ALA A 85 -0.51 -13.05 4.10
N GLY A 86 -0.39 -11.77 3.74
CA GLY A 86 -1.52 -10.84 3.60
C GLY A 86 -2.19 -10.86 2.21
N GLY A 87 -1.71 -11.68 1.27
CA GLY A 87 -2.25 -11.71 -0.09
C GLY A 87 -1.72 -10.61 -1.01
N VAL A 88 -0.67 -9.89 -0.60
CA VAL A 88 0.01 -8.90 -1.42
C VAL A 88 1.10 -9.58 -2.23
N THR A 89 1.02 -9.45 -3.55
CA THR A 89 1.94 -10.11 -4.50
C THR A 89 2.95 -9.18 -5.15
N SER A 90 2.72 -7.87 -5.02
CA SER A 90 3.61 -6.83 -5.58
C SER A 90 3.66 -5.63 -4.64
N ILE A 91 4.86 -5.05 -4.48
CA ILE A 91 5.08 -3.89 -3.62
C ILE A 91 5.89 -2.80 -4.32
N MET A 92 5.73 -1.56 -3.85
CA MET A 92 6.56 -0.43 -4.23
C MET A 92 7.13 0.23 -2.98
N ASP A 93 8.43 0.05 -2.76
CA ASP A 93 9.08 0.45 -1.52
C ASP A 93 9.55 1.91 -1.55
N MET A 94 9.36 2.58 -0.42
CA MET A 94 9.63 4.00 -0.24
C MET A 94 11.14 4.31 -0.09
N PRO A 95 11.57 5.52 -0.48
CA PRO A 95 12.99 5.88 -0.56
C PRO A 95 13.61 6.37 0.77
N ASN A 96 12.83 6.51 1.84
CA ASN A 96 13.28 7.08 3.11
C ASN A 96 14.02 6.07 4.02
N THR A 97 15.00 5.40 3.45
CA THR A 97 15.92 4.45 4.07
C THR A 97 17.25 5.13 4.48
N ASN A 98 18.26 4.37 4.88
CA ASN A 98 19.58 4.90 5.21
C ASN A 98 20.69 4.04 4.56
N PRO A 99 21.34 4.50 3.47
CA PRO A 99 21.11 5.79 2.82
C PRO A 99 19.72 5.92 2.19
N GLN A 100 19.30 7.17 1.98
CA GLN A 100 18.05 7.48 1.27
C GLN A 100 18.22 7.20 -0.24
N THR A 101 17.18 6.69 -0.89
CA THR A 101 17.18 6.42 -2.34
C THR A 101 16.95 7.71 -3.13
N THR A 102 17.92 8.62 -3.07
CA THR A 102 17.86 9.98 -3.64
C THR A 102 18.99 10.26 -4.66
N THR A 103 19.78 9.25 -4.97
CA THR A 103 20.80 9.24 -6.04
C THR A 103 20.63 7.99 -6.91
N LEU A 104 21.20 8.01 -8.12
CA LEU A 104 21.11 6.88 -9.04
C LEU A 104 21.83 5.63 -8.49
N GLU A 105 22.95 5.83 -7.78
CA GLU A 105 23.70 4.76 -7.14
C GLU A 105 22.87 4.09 -6.03
N ALA A 106 22.28 4.88 -5.13
CA ALA A 106 21.42 4.35 -4.07
C ALA A 106 20.15 3.66 -4.63
N LEU A 107 19.64 4.13 -5.76
CA LEU A 107 18.52 3.49 -6.45
C LEU A 107 18.92 2.11 -6.98
N GLU A 108 20.07 1.98 -7.63
CA GLU A 108 20.55 0.68 -8.14
C GLU A 108 20.85 -0.30 -6.99
N GLU A 109 21.51 0.16 -5.93
CA GLU A 109 21.73 -0.65 -4.73
C GLU A 109 20.40 -1.15 -4.12
N LYS A 110 19.36 -0.30 -4.11
CA LYS A 110 18.03 -0.66 -3.62
C LYS A 110 17.39 -1.75 -4.49
N PHE A 111 17.47 -1.66 -5.81
CA PHE A 111 16.99 -2.70 -6.72
C PHE A 111 17.72 -4.03 -6.54
N ILE A 112 19.04 -4.00 -6.34
CA ILE A 112 19.85 -5.20 -6.04
C ILE A 112 19.34 -5.86 -4.75
N LEU A 113 19.18 -5.09 -3.67
CA LEU A 113 18.69 -5.60 -2.38
C LEU A 113 17.28 -6.21 -2.49
N LEU A 114 16.38 -5.54 -3.23
CA LEU A 114 15.03 -6.05 -3.48
C LEU A 114 15.07 -7.37 -4.25
N GLY A 115 15.90 -7.47 -5.29
CA GLY A 115 16.07 -8.71 -6.07
C GLY A 115 16.63 -9.87 -5.28
N GLU A 116 17.52 -9.61 -4.33
CA GLU A 116 18.11 -10.64 -3.49
C GLU A 116 17.18 -11.13 -2.38
N LYS A 117 16.28 -10.27 -1.87
CA LYS A 117 15.58 -10.50 -0.62
C LYS A 117 14.06 -10.60 -0.74
N SER A 118 13.43 -9.92 -1.71
CA SER A 118 11.97 -9.86 -1.77
C SER A 118 11.37 -11.18 -2.25
N ALA A 119 10.46 -11.73 -1.47
CA ALA A 119 9.67 -12.90 -1.86
C ALA A 119 8.49 -12.54 -2.79
N VAL A 120 8.03 -11.27 -2.79
CA VAL A 120 6.99 -10.76 -3.68
C VAL A 120 7.58 -9.88 -4.77
N ASN A 121 6.82 -9.60 -5.83
CA ASN A 121 7.26 -8.71 -6.92
C ASN A 121 7.50 -7.30 -6.37
N TYR A 122 8.44 -6.56 -6.96
CA TYR A 122 8.90 -5.31 -6.37
C TYR A 122 9.25 -4.23 -7.38
N SER A 123 9.10 -3.00 -6.96
CA SER A 123 9.79 -1.82 -7.47
C SER A 123 10.08 -0.87 -6.31
N CYS A 124 10.72 0.26 -6.57
CA CYS A 124 10.93 1.30 -5.57
C CYS A 124 10.84 2.70 -6.18
N TYR A 125 10.59 3.67 -5.30
CA TYR A 125 10.55 5.07 -5.67
C TYR A 125 11.92 5.72 -5.63
N PHE A 126 12.14 6.67 -6.54
CA PHE A 126 13.22 7.63 -6.41
C PHE A 126 12.76 8.81 -5.54
N GLY A 127 13.50 9.13 -4.51
CA GLY A 127 13.18 10.21 -3.58
C GLY A 127 13.56 11.58 -4.11
N ALA A 128 12.62 12.51 -4.19
CA ALA A 128 12.90 13.89 -4.50
C ALA A 128 13.53 14.63 -3.31
N THR A 129 14.41 15.57 -3.61
CA THR A 129 14.99 16.53 -2.67
C THR A 129 14.93 17.93 -3.25
N ASN A 130 15.28 18.95 -2.47
CA ASN A 130 15.35 20.32 -3.00
C ASN A 130 16.34 20.50 -4.17
N ASN A 131 17.23 19.53 -4.44
CA ASN A 131 18.38 19.76 -5.32
C ASN A 131 18.59 18.67 -6.39
N ASN A 132 17.86 17.51 -6.37
CA ASN A 132 18.17 16.36 -7.22
C ASN A 132 17.28 16.18 -8.46
N TYR A 133 16.38 17.12 -8.74
CA TYR A 133 15.45 17.03 -9.88
C TYR A 133 16.16 16.87 -11.25
N THR A 134 17.41 17.30 -11.37
CA THR A 134 18.20 17.14 -12.59
C THR A 134 18.55 15.68 -12.92
N GLN A 135 18.44 14.77 -11.95
CA GLN A 135 18.67 13.34 -12.14
C GLN A 135 17.43 12.62 -12.71
N PHE A 136 16.24 13.23 -12.68
CA PHE A 136 14.99 12.58 -13.11
C PHE A 136 15.03 12.12 -14.58
N ALA A 137 15.71 12.88 -15.45
CA ALA A 137 15.87 12.51 -16.85
C ALA A 137 16.72 11.24 -17.08
N GLN A 138 17.44 10.77 -16.06
CA GLN A 138 18.28 9.57 -16.10
C GLN A 138 17.58 8.35 -15.50
N LEU A 139 16.40 8.53 -14.88
CA LEU A 139 15.64 7.42 -14.31
C LEU A 139 15.08 6.53 -15.42
N ASP A 140 15.28 5.22 -15.29
CA ASP A 140 14.63 4.26 -16.18
C ASP A 140 13.14 4.17 -15.83
N LYS A 141 12.31 4.77 -16.67
CA LYS A 141 10.86 4.83 -16.50
C LYS A 141 10.18 3.47 -16.55
N HIS A 142 10.86 2.45 -17.07
CA HIS A 142 10.34 1.09 -17.13
C HIS A 142 10.63 0.27 -15.86
N ARG A 143 11.50 0.75 -14.99
CA ARG A 143 11.88 0.11 -13.71
C ARG A 143 11.39 0.86 -12.47
N VAL A 144 11.51 2.20 -12.48
CA VAL A 144 11.19 3.04 -11.33
C VAL A 144 9.69 3.30 -11.28
N CYS A 145 9.03 2.95 -10.20
CA CYS A 145 7.58 3.11 -10.10
C CYS A 145 7.15 4.59 -10.13
N GLY A 146 7.93 5.50 -9.57
CA GLY A 146 7.63 6.93 -9.54
C GLY A 146 8.66 7.74 -8.76
N VAL A 147 8.40 9.03 -8.65
CA VAL A 147 9.16 9.97 -7.82
C VAL A 147 8.38 10.19 -6.52
N LYS A 148 8.98 9.86 -5.37
CA LYS A 148 8.39 10.16 -4.05
C LYS A 148 8.77 11.56 -3.62
N LEU A 149 7.74 12.35 -3.29
CA LEU A 149 7.85 13.73 -2.82
C LEU A 149 7.31 13.86 -1.40
N PHE A 150 8.09 14.38 -0.49
CA PHE A 150 7.66 14.74 0.86
C PHE A 150 7.49 16.28 0.95
N MET A 151 6.26 16.75 0.91
CA MET A 151 5.89 18.15 1.14
C MET A 151 5.62 18.44 2.63
N GLY A 152 5.95 17.47 3.50
CA GLY A 152 5.83 17.52 4.95
C GLY A 152 6.48 16.29 5.56
N SER A 153 6.69 16.30 6.85
CA SER A 153 7.12 15.18 7.69
C SER A 153 8.03 14.15 7.02
N SER A 154 9.31 14.47 6.89
CA SER A 154 10.30 13.54 6.35
C SER A 154 11.55 13.48 7.23
N THR A 155 12.37 12.45 7.00
CA THR A 155 13.67 12.27 7.63
C THR A 155 14.79 12.74 6.70
N GLY A 156 15.89 13.19 7.28
CA GLY A 156 17.06 13.64 6.52
C GLY A 156 16.77 14.85 5.64
N ASN A 157 17.22 14.81 4.38
CA ASN A 157 17.11 15.92 3.43
C ASN A 157 15.95 15.78 2.42
N MET A 158 15.02 14.88 2.66
CA MET A 158 13.92 14.59 1.71
C MET A 158 12.73 15.55 1.84
N LEU A 159 12.68 16.42 2.85
CA LEU A 159 11.68 17.47 2.89
C LEU A 159 11.92 18.46 1.75
N VAL A 160 10.92 18.65 0.90
CA VAL A 160 10.94 19.66 -0.17
C VAL A 160 9.99 20.79 0.22
N ASP A 161 10.58 21.90 0.63
CA ASP A 161 9.89 23.06 1.18
C ASP A 161 10.10 24.36 0.33
N ARG A 162 10.95 24.28 -0.71
CA ARG A 162 11.24 25.43 -1.57
C ARG A 162 10.31 25.43 -2.79
N MET A 163 9.56 26.50 -2.98
CA MET A 163 8.65 26.64 -4.12
C MET A 163 9.33 26.44 -5.47
N ALA A 164 10.56 26.96 -5.63
CA ALA A 164 11.34 26.77 -6.86
C ALA A 164 11.67 25.29 -7.11
N SER A 165 12.03 24.53 -6.05
CA SER A 165 12.29 23.10 -6.15
C SER A 165 11.02 22.32 -6.47
N LEU A 166 9.89 22.64 -5.83
CA LEU A 166 8.59 22.04 -6.15
C LEU A 166 8.24 22.25 -7.64
N ARG A 167 8.34 23.48 -8.17
CA ARG A 167 8.07 23.74 -9.59
C ARG A 167 8.99 22.95 -10.52
N ASN A 168 10.28 22.82 -10.18
CA ASN A 168 11.24 22.02 -10.94
C ASN A 168 10.92 20.51 -10.89
N ILE A 169 10.46 20.00 -9.74
CA ILE A 169 10.07 18.59 -9.60
C ILE A 169 8.82 18.32 -10.44
N PHE A 170 7.76 19.11 -10.27
CA PHE A 170 6.51 18.90 -11.00
C PHE A 170 6.65 19.11 -12.52
N GLY A 171 7.53 20.00 -12.96
CA GLY A 171 7.81 20.22 -14.39
C GLY A 171 8.94 19.37 -14.97
N GLY A 172 9.64 18.61 -14.13
CA GLY A 172 10.89 17.92 -14.50
C GLY A 172 10.77 16.43 -14.81
N THR A 173 9.57 15.84 -14.74
CA THR A 173 9.39 14.41 -14.98
C THR A 173 7.99 14.09 -15.52
N ASP A 174 7.92 13.05 -16.37
CA ASP A 174 6.67 12.42 -16.81
C ASP A 174 6.28 11.23 -15.92
N LEU A 175 7.16 10.84 -14.98
CA LEU A 175 6.86 9.82 -13.99
C LEU A 175 5.77 10.29 -13.03
N LEU A 176 5.04 9.35 -12.48
CA LEU A 176 4.07 9.64 -11.42
C LEU A 176 4.80 10.19 -10.19
N ILE A 177 4.35 11.35 -9.70
CA ILE A 177 4.82 11.96 -8.45
C ILE A 177 3.89 11.50 -7.33
N ALA A 178 4.41 10.67 -6.42
CA ALA A 178 3.69 10.21 -5.24
C ALA A 178 4.01 11.14 -4.07
N ALA A 179 3.03 11.93 -3.61
CA ALA A 179 3.25 13.00 -2.67
C ALA A 179 2.66 12.73 -1.28
N HIS A 180 3.50 12.87 -0.24
CA HIS A 180 3.06 13.06 1.13
C HIS A 180 2.80 14.55 1.37
N CYS A 181 1.58 14.90 1.75
CA CYS A 181 1.13 16.27 1.84
C CYS A 181 0.66 16.66 3.24
N GLU A 182 1.52 17.40 3.97
CA GLU A 182 1.19 18.06 5.24
C GLU A 182 1.95 19.38 5.35
N ASP A 183 1.28 20.46 5.68
CA ASP A 183 1.90 21.80 5.81
C ASP A 183 2.71 21.91 7.11
N GLN A 184 4.03 22.07 6.97
CA GLN A 184 4.96 22.15 8.10
C GLN A 184 4.77 23.43 8.93
N GLY A 185 4.34 24.52 8.32
CA GLY A 185 4.07 25.77 9.03
C GLY A 185 2.93 25.59 10.02
N ILE A 186 1.81 25.05 9.55
CA ILE A 186 0.62 24.77 10.37
C ILE A 186 0.95 23.75 11.46
N ILE A 187 1.66 22.65 11.12
CA ILE A 187 2.08 21.66 12.11
C ILE A 187 2.95 22.28 13.20
N LYS A 188 3.89 23.13 12.80
CA LYS A 188 4.75 23.84 13.76
C LYS A 188 3.95 24.77 14.67
N GLU A 189 3.07 25.58 14.14
CA GLU A 189 2.20 26.47 14.92
C GLU A 189 1.34 25.68 15.92
N ASN A 190 0.72 24.60 15.47
CA ASN A 190 -0.07 23.71 16.34
C ASN A 190 0.82 23.08 17.42
N THR A 191 2.00 22.60 17.06
CA THR A 191 2.96 21.99 18.00
C THR A 191 3.40 23.01 19.05
N ASP A 192 3.77 24.22 18.65
CA ASP A 192 4.19 25.27 19.57
C ASP A 192 3.05 25.68 20.52
N LYS A 193 1.80 25.69 20.05
CA LYS A 193 0.61 25.93 20.87
C LYS A 193 0.46 24.89 21.98
N TYR A 194 0.44 23.61 21.64
CA TYR A 194 0.22 22.53 22.60
C TYR A 194 1.44 22.31 23.52
N LYS A 195 2.67 22.57 23.03
CA LYS A 195 3.86 22.60 23.90
C LYS A 195 3.80 23.66 25.00
N LYS A 196 3.18 24.80 24.77
CA LYS A 196 2.98 25.81 25.81
C LYS A 196 2.08 25.32 26.95
N GLU A 197 1.13 24.43 26.61
CA GLU A 197 0.15 23.90 27.57
C GLU A 197 0.66 22.65 28.29
N TYR A 198 1.31 21.72 27.57
CA TYR A 198 1.66 20.38 28.05
C TYR A 198 3.19 20.15 28.15
N GLY A 199 4.03 21.12 27.80
CA GLY A 199 5.47 20.90 27.68
C GLY A 199 5.81 19.90 26.58
N ASP A 200 6.79 19.03 26.86
CA ASP A 200 7.19 17.96 25.91
C ASP A 200 6.32 16.71 26.00
N ASP A 201 5.38 16.65 26.94
CA ASP A 201 4.51 15.48 27.17
C ASP A 201 3.09 15.71 26.62
N VAL A 202 3.00 16.21 25.38
CA VAL A 202 1.74 16.41 24.69
C VAL A 202 0.99 15.06 24.57
N PRO A 203 -0.26 14.98 25.08
CA PRO A 203 -1.05 13.76 25.00
C PRO A 203 -1.22 13.25 23.58
N LEU A 204 -1.18 11.92 23.42
CA LEU A 204 -1.29 11.29 22.11
C LEU A 204 -2.61 11.59 21.40
N ALA A 205 -3.70 11.71 22.15
CA ALA A 205 -5.02 12.08 21.62
C ALA A 205 -5.04 13.44 20.90
N LEU A 206 -4.04 14.30 21.13
CA LEU A 206 -3.88 15.58 20.42
C LEU A 206 -3.12 15.44 19.10
N HIS A 207 -2.61 14.26 18.76
CA HIS A 207 -1.89 14.06 17.50
C HIS A 207 -2.68 14.50 16.25
N PRO A 208 -4.00 14.22 16.12
CA PRO A 208 -4.82 14.75 15.02
C PRO A 208 -4.95 16.28 14.99
N LEU A 209 -4.80 16.93 16.13
CA LEU A 209 -4.85 18.40 16.20
C LEU A 209 -3.49 19.04 15.87
N LEU A 210 -2.38 18.33 16.16
CA LEU A 210 -1.05 18.77 15.70
C LEU A 210 -0.96 18.66 14.18
N ARG A 211 -1.36 17.51 13.63
CA ARG A 211 -1.43 17.20 12.20
C ARG A 211 -2.86 17.34 11.71
N SER A 212 -3.31 18.60 11.71
CA SER A 212 -4.71 18.94 11.52
C SER A 212 -5.20 18.73 10.09
N GLU A 213 -6.53 18.70 9.92
CA GLU A 213 -7.20 18.72 8.63
C GLU A 213 -6.67 19.87 7.75
N GLU A 214 -6.48 21.06 8.30
CA GLU A 214 -5.98 22.22 7.55
C GLU A 214 -4.55 21.99 7.05
N ALA A 215 -3.69 21.36 7.85
CA ALA A 215 -2.32 21.03 7.42
C ALA A 215 -2.31 20.08 6.23
N CYS A 216 -3.15 19.05 6.24
CA CYS A 216 -3.30 18.12 5.12
C CYS A 216 -3.87 18.85 3.89
N TYR A 217 -4.99 19.57 4.04
CA TYR A 217 -5.67 20.24 2.95
C TYR A 217 -4.78 21.24 2.23
N ARG A 218 -4.09 22.12 2.96
CA ARG A 218 -3.25 23.16 2.35
C ARG A 218 -2.10 22.60 1.52
N SER A 219 -1.47 21.56 2.01
CA SER A 219 -0.37 20.89 1.29
C SER A 219 -0.89 20.14 0.07
N SER A 220 -1.99 19.40 0.20
CA SER A 220 -2.64 18.70 -0.91
C SER A 220 -3.16 19.67 -1.98
N GLU A 221 -3.76 20.78 -1.58
CA GLU A 221 -4.21 21.86 -2.50
C GLU A 221 -3.05 22.40 -3.32
N LEU A 222 -1.92 22.70 -2.68
CA LEU A 222 -0.71 23.18 -3.37
C LEU A 222 -0.18 22.14 -4.35
N ALA A 223 -0.10 20.86 -3.96
CA ALA A 223 0.36 19.80 -4.85
C ALA A 223 -0.54 19.66 -6.08
N VAL A 224 -1.87 19.67 -5.88
CA VAL A 224 -2.87 19.61 -6.96
C VAL A 224 -2.76 20.83 -7.89
N GLN A 225 -2.57 22.03 -7.32
CA GLN A 225 -2.35 23.24 -8.11
C GLN A 225 -1.11 23.11 -9.00
N LEU A 226 0.04 22.72 -8.44
CA LEU A 226 1.29 22.53 -9.17
C LEU A 226 1.16 21.46 -10.27
N ALA A 227 0.47 20.35 -9.99
CA ALA A 227 0.23 19.33 -10.97
C ALA A 227 -0.63 19.83 -12.14
N ARG A 228 -1.64 20.65 -11.87
CA ARG A 228 -2.48 21.28 -12.93
C ARG A 228 -1.69 22.29 -13.75
N GLU A 229 -0.85 23.13 -13.10
CA GLU A 229 -0.01 24.11 -13.79
C GLU A 229 1.01 23.46 -14.73
N THR A 230 1.57 22.32 -14.36
CA THR A 230 2.63 21.62 -15.10
C THR A 230 2.14 20.44 -15.93
N ASN A 231 0.86 20.07 -15.81
CA ASN A 231 0.28 18.85 -16.36
C ASN A 231 0.99 17.57 -15.87
N ALA A 232 1.55 17.57 -14.65
CA ALA A 232 2.21 16.42 -14.06
C ALA A 232 1.23 15.30 -13.71
N ARG A 233 1.73 14.06 -13.66
CA ARG A 233 1.02 12.93 -13.06
C ARG A 233 1.25 12.96 -11.55
N LEU A 234 0.19 13.14 -10.78
CA LEU A 234 0.24 13.25 -9.33
C LEU A 234 -0.60 12.17 -8.66
N HIS A 235 -0.05 11.57 -7.62
CA HIS A 235 -0.76 10.70 -6.71
C HIS A 235 -0.61 11.23 -5.28
N ILE A 236 -1.70 11.71 -4.69
CA ILE A 236 -1.69 12.12 -3.29
C ILE A 236 -1.89 10.88 -2.43
N MET A 237 -0.89 10.57 -1.63
CA MET A 237 -0.88 9.39 -0.77
C MET A 237 -1.67 9.63 0.52
N HIS A 238 -2.17 8.54 1.12
CA HIS A 238 -2.81 8.50 2.44
C HIS A 238 -3.74 9.69 2.76
N ILE A 239 -4.72 9.97 1.90
CA ILE A 239 -5.77 10.95 2.19
C ILE A 239 -6.42 10.60 3.53
N SER A 240 -6.51 11.57 4.43
CA SER A 240 -6.95 11.36 5.80
C SER A 240 -8.14 12.22 6.25
N THR A 241 -8.61 13.15 5.40
CA THR A 241 -9.67 14.10 5.75
C THR A 241 -10.75 14.20 4.69
N ALA A 242 -11.99 14.45 5.13
CA ALA A 242 -13.12 14.73 4.24
C ALA A 242 -12.89 15.98 3.39
N LYS A 243 -12.20 16.98 3.93
CA LYS A 243 -11.96 18.27 3.27
C LYS A 243 -11.10 18.10 2.01
N GLU A 244 -10.08 17.25 2.06
CA GLU A 244 -9.19 16.98 0.91
C GLU A 244 -9.93 16.40 -0.29
N LEU A 245 -11.05 15.68 -0.07
CA LEU A 245 -11.82 15.04 -1.14
C LEU A 245 -12.34 16.00 -2.20
N SER A 246 -12.52 17.27 -1.85
CA SER A 246 -12.92 18.35 -2.78
C SER A 246 -11.88 18.64 -3.88
N LEU A 247 -10.64 18.18 -3.71
CA LEU A 247 -9.54 18.37 -4.65
C LEU A 247 -9.56 17.39 -5.83
N PHE A 248 -10.29 16.28 -5.69
CA PHE A 248 -10.29 15.15 -6.62
C PHE A 248 -11.59 15.06 -7.43
N SER A 249 -11.56 14.26 -8.47
CA SER A 249 -12.72 14.00 -9.33
C SER A 249 -12.98 12.49 -9.45
N ASN A 250 -14.22 12.11 -9.72
CA ASN A 250 -14.64 10.72 -9.93
C ASN A 250 -14.75 10.30 -11.40
N VAL A 251 -14.06 11.01 -12.30
CA VAL A 251 -13.94 10.57 -13.68
C VAL A 251 -13.23 9.19 -13.75
N PRO A 252 -13.44 8.41 -14.84
CA PRO A 252 -12.75 7.13 -15.01
C PRO A 252 -11.24 7.25 -14.81
N LEU A 253 -10.62 6.28 -14.13
CA LEU A 253 -9.21 6.28 -13.76
C LEU A 253 -8.28 6.57 -14.94
N ALA A 254 -8.57 5.99 -16.11
CA ALA A 254 -7.79 6.21 -17.34
C ALA A 254 -7.77 7.68 -17.84
N GLN A 255 -8.66 8.53 -17.33
CA GLN A 255 -8.73 9.95 -17.66
C GLN A 255 -8.09 10.84 -16.58
N LYS A 256 -7.69 10.25 -15.44
CA LYS A 256 -7.09 10.98 -14.33
C LYS A 256 -5.59 11.17 -14.53
N ARG A 257 -5.11 12.39 -14.31
CA ARG A 257 -3.69 12.70 -14.09
C ARG A 257 -3.38 12.95 -12.63
N ILE A 258 -4.42 13.22 -11.83
CA ILE A 258 -4.34 13.39 -10.38
C ILE A 258 -5.20 12.32 -9.76
N THR A 259 -4.56 11.46 -8.96
CA THR A 259 -5.16 10.32 -8.26
C THR A 259 -4.95 10.44 -6.75
N ALA A 260 -5.71 9.69 -5.98
CA ALA A 260 -5.67 9.71 -4.53
C ALA A 260 -5.70 8.30 -3.96
N GLU A 261 -4.99 8.11 -2.86
CA GLU A 261 -4.92 6.88 -2.09
C GLU A 261 -5.54 7.05 -0.70
N ALA A 262 -6.22 6.05 -0.19
CA ALA A 262 -6.52 5.91 1.22
C ALA A 262 -5.77 4.71 1.80
N CYS A 263 -5.16 4.87 2.97
CA CYS A 263 -4.57 3.73 3.65
C CYS A 263 -5.60 2.95 4.48
N VAL A 264 -5.39 1.65 4.57
CA VAL A 264 -6.20 0.73 5.37
C VAL A 264 -6.42 1.27 6.79
N SER A 265 -5.38 1.86 7.40
CA SER A 265 -5.46 2.46 8.73
C SER A 265 -6.49 3.59 8.83
N HIS A 266 -6.57 4.47 7.84
CA HIS A 266 -7.53 5.59 7.80
C HIS A 266 -8.96 5.14 7.47
N LEU A 267 -9.13 3.96 6.87
CA LEU A 267 -10.43 3.35 6.61
C LEU A 267 -10.96 2.53 7.79
N LEU A 268 -10.09 2.13 8.73
CA LEU A 268 -10.43 1.33 9.92
C LEU A 268 -10.60 2.16 11.18
N PHE A 269 -9.58 2.97 11.51
CA PHE A 269 -9.47 3.63 12.81
C PHE A 269 -10.04 5.05 12.80
N THR A 270 -10.34 5.53 14.01
CA THR A 270 -10.73 6.91 14.31
C THR A 270 -9.89 7.48 15.44
N GLU A 271 -9.94 8.78 15.66
CA GLU A 271 -9.24 9.44 16.77
C GLU A 271 -9.65 8.91 18.16
N GLU A 272 -10.86 8.32 18.28
CA GLU A 272 -11.32 7.70 19.52
C GLU A 272 -10.49 6.47 19.88
N ASP A 273 -9.96 5.75 18.89
CA ASP A 273 -9.17 4.53 19.09
C ASP A 273 -7.80 4.81 19.71
N TYR A 274 -7.34 6.08 19.75
CA TYR A 274 -6.15 6.44 20.54
C TYR A 274 -6.30 6.14 22.03
N GLN A 275 -7.53 6.08 22.54
CA GLN A 275 -7.81 5.77 23.96
C GLN A 275 -7.47 4.32 24.32
N THR A 276 -7.61 3.40 23.37
CA THR A 276 -7.39 1.96 23.58
C THR A 276 -6.11 1.46 22.95
N LEU A 277 -5.83 1.87 21.72
CA LEU A 277 -4.67 1.42 20.94
C LEU A 277 -3.43 2.30 21.13
N GLY A 278 -3.60 3.50 21.68
CA GLY A 278 -2.49 4.40 21.97
C GLY A 278 -1.65 4.70 20.74
N ALA A 279 -0.35 4.73 20.92
CA ALA A 279 0.60 5.02 19.85
C ALA A 279 0.71 3.91 18.79
N ARG A 280 0.13 2.73 19.00
CA ARG A 280 0.10 1.67 17.97
C ARG A 280 -0.57 2.14 16.68
N ILE A 281 -1.55 3.07 16.76
CA ILE A 281 -2.19 3.68 15.57
C ILE A 281 -1.66 5.07 15.21
N LYS A 282 -0.58 5.53 15.85
CA LYS A 282 0.04 6.80 15.47
C LYS A 282 0.74 6.68 14.13
N CYS A 283 0.27 7.45 13.14
CA CYS A 283 0.83 7.59 11.80
C CYS A 283 0.80 9.05 11.33
N ASN A 284 1.39 9.33 10.19
CA ASN A 284 1.38 10.63 9.52
C ASN A 284 0.92 10.47 8.07
N PRO A 285 -0.19 11.12 7.68
CA PRO A 285 -1.09 11.97 8.46
C PRO A 285 -1.77 11.22 9.62
N ALA A 286 -2.14 11.95 10.66
CA ALA A 286 -2.79 11.37 11.83
C ALA A 286 -4.14 10.72 11.46
N ILE A 287 -4.53 9.68 12.19
CA ILE A 287 -5.91 9.16 12.20
C ILE A 287 -6.84 10.28 12.67
N LYS A 288 -7.93 10.51 11.95
CA LYS A 288 -8.86 11.62 12.14
C LYS A 288 -10.20 11.16 12.73
N THR A 289 -11.22 11.98 12.56
CA THR A 289 -12.56 11.75 13.11
C THR A 289 -13.30 10.57 12.46
N ALA A 290 -14.33 10.08 13.12
CA ALA A 290 -15.25 9.09 12.55
C ALA A 290 -15.97 9.62 11.29
N GLN A 291 -16.20 10.93 11.20
CA GLN A 291 -16.78 11.57 10.03
C GLN A 291 -15.78 11.54 8.84
N ASP A 292 -14.50 11.80 9.09
CA ASP A 292 -13.46 11.70 8.06
C ASP A 292 -13.36 10.26 7.54
N ARG A 293 -13.26 9.27 8.43
CA ARG A 293 -13.26 7.85 8.04
C ARG A 293 -14.44 7.49 7.14
N LYS A 294 -15.66 7.89 7.54
CA LYS A 294 -16.87 7.63 6.75
C LYS A 294 -16.78 8.29 5.37
N ALA A 295 -16.35 9.54 5.30
CA ALA A 295 -16.19 10.25 4.04
C ALA A 295 -15.15 9.58 3.12
N LEU A 296 -14.03 9.09 3.68
CA LEU A 296 -13.04 8.33 2.92
C LEU A 296 -13.62 7.02 2.36
N GLN A 297 -14.38 6.27 3.16
CA GLN A 297 -15.07 5.05 2.73
C GLN A 297 -16.06 5.33 1.59
N GLU A 298 -16.84 6.40 1.68
CA GLU A 298 -17.74 6.84 0.61
C GLU A 298 -16.96 7.29 -0.65
N ALA A 299 -15.80 7.93 -0.47
CA ALA A 299 -14.93 8.37 -1.56
C ALA A 299 -14.27 7.20 -2.32
N VAL A 300 -13.93 6.12 -1.63
CA VAL A 300 -13.49 4.85 -2.25
C VAL A 300 -14.60 4.28 -3.14
N ASN A 301 -15.84 4.23 -2.62
CA ASN A 301 -16.99 3.70 -3.36
C ASN A 301 -17.34 4.54 -4.60
N SER A 302 -17.27 5.87 -4.47
CA SER A 302 -17.61 6.80 -5.57
C SER A 302 -16.51 6.98 -6.61
N GLY A 303 -15.29 6.50 -6.34
CA GLY A 303 -14.14 6.64 -7.24
C GLY A 303 -13.42 8.00 -7.14
N LEU A 304 -13.67 8.79 -6.09
CA LEU A 304 -12.83 9.95 -5.74
C LEU A 304 -11.46 9.49 -5.28
N ILE A 305 -11.41 8.44 -4.43
CA ILE A 305 -10.17 7.72 -4.07
C ILE A 305 -9.99 6.55 -5.02
N ASP A 306 -8.79 6.45 -5.58
CA ASP A 306 -8.47 5.55 -6.67
C ASP A 306 -7.91 4.21 -6.21
N ALA A 307 -7.07 4.21 -5.17
CA ALA A 307 -6.42 3.02 -4.64
C ALA A 307 -6.51 2.93 -3.12
N ILE A 308 -6.35 1.71 -2.61
CA ILE A 308 -6.18 1.40 -1.19
C ILE A 308 -4.81 0.75 -1.01
N ALA A 309 -3.96 1.39 -0.22
CA ALA A 309 -2.63 0.91 0.15
C ALA A 309 -2.48 0.78 1.67
N THR A 310 -1.30 0.45 2.16
CA THR A 310 -1.13 0.24 3.60
C THR A 310 -0.42 1.35 4.34
N ASP A 311 0.51 2.05 3.70
CA ASP A 311 1.56 2.82 4.39
C ASP A 311 2.23 1.94 5.47
N HIS A 312 2.54 0.68 5.10
CA HIS A 312 3.19 -0.26 5.98
C HIS A 312 4.53 0.30 6.43
N ALA A 313 4.58 0.77 7.67
CA ALA A 313 5.70 1.51 8.21
C ALA A 313 6.09 1.01 9.62
N PRO A 314 6.70 -0.18 9.72
CA PRO A 314 7.02 -0.80 10.98
C PRO A 314 8.05 -0.01 11.79
N HIS A 315 7.87 -0.02 13.11
CA HIS A 315 8.77 0.50 14.14
C HIS A 315 8.85 -0.51 15.29
N LEU A 316 9.90 -0.46 16.08
CA LEU A 316 9.93 -1.24 17.31
C LEU A 316 8.85 -0.75 18.28
N LEU A 317 8.24 -1.66 19.05
CA LEU A 317 7.20 -1.26 20.00
C LEU A 317 7.70 -0.26 21.04
N SER A 318 8.98 -0.37 21.44
CA SER A 318 9.64 0.60 22.31
C SER A 318 9.79 2.01 21.72
N GLU A 319 9.75 2.14 20.39
CA GLU A 319 9.75 3.44 19.69
C GLU A 319 8.34 4.08 19.64
N LYS A 320 7.32 3.34 20.02
CA LYS A 320 5.92 3.81 20.07
C LYS A 320 5.55 4.44 21.42
N GLU A 321 6.53 4.78 22.25
CA GLU A 321 6.34 5.41 23.54
C GLU A 321 6.56 6.93 23.50
N GLY A 322 6.01 7.67 24.48
CA GLY A 322 6.34 9.08 24.72
C GLY A 322 5.39 10.11 24.12
N GLY A 323 4.12 9.78 23.89
CA GLY A 323 3.07 10.73 23.52
C GLY A 323 3.15 11.24 22.07
N ALA A 324 2.43 12.33 21.78
CA ALA A 324 2.26 12.83 20.42
C ALA A 324 3.56 13.35 19.78
N LEU A 325 4.54 13.80 20.57
CA LEU A 325 5.77 14.39 20.05
C LEU A 325 6.92 13.38 19.90
N LYS A 326 6.99 12.37 20.78
CA LYS A 326 8.13 11.46 20.87
C LYS A 326 7.87 10.10 20.21
N ALA A 327 6.68 9.53 20.38
CA ALA A 327 6.35 8.25 19.77
C ALA A 327 6.51 8.30 18.25
N MET A 328 7.17 7.31 17.67
CA MET A 328 7.36 7.23 16.22
C MET A 328 6.02 7.02 15.50
N SER A 329 5.88 7.64 14.33
CA SER A 329 4.69 7.52 13.48
C SER A 329 4.90 6.42 12.42
N GLY A 330 3.96 5.50 12.33
CA GLY A 330 3.97 4.33 11.45
C GLY A 330 3.54 3.08 12.18
N MET A 331 2.96 2.14 11.45
CA MET A 331 2.47 0.87 11.96
C MET A 331 2.59 -0.24 10.92
N PRO A 332 2.74 -1.51 11.31
CA PRO A 332 2.77 -2.64 10.39
C PRO A 332 1.33 -3.04 10.02
N MET A 333 0.95 -2.87 8.75
CA MET A 333 -0.42 -3.11 8.28
C MET A 333 -0.52 -4.15 7.15
N ILE A 334 0.56 -4.42 6.39
CA ILE A 334 0.50 -5.15 5.12
C ILE A 334 -0.08 -6.57 5.27
N GLN A 335 0.28 -7.29 6.32
CA GLN A 335 -0.15 -8.68 6.53
C GLN A 335 -1.67 -8.82 6.72
N PHE A 336 -2.32 -7.80 7.27
CA PHE A 336 -3.75 -7.85 7.60
C PHE A 336 -4.60 -6.93 6.73
N SER A 337 -4.01 -6.32 5.70
CA SER A 337 -4.66 -5.31 4.88
C SER A 337 -5.86 -5.86 4.11
N LEU A 338 -5.68 -6.94 3.37
CA LEU A 338 -6.73 -7.54 2.55
C LEU A 338 -7.89 -8.08 3.41
N VAL A 339 -7.59 -8.84 4.47
CA VAL A 339 -8.65 -9.38 5.34
C VAL A 339 -9.42 -8.28 6.07
N SER A 340 -8.77 -7.18 6.42
CA SER A 340 -9.44 -5.99 6.98
C SER A 340 -10.43 -5.36 5.99
N MET A 341 -10.06 -5.26 4.72
CA MET A 341 -10.96 -4.72 3.71
C MET A 341 -12.10 -5.68 3.37
N LEU A 342 -11.86 -6.99 3.40
CA LEU A 342 -12.91 -8.01 3.24
C LEU A 342 -13.89 -7.99 4.42
N GLU A 343 -13.41 -7.79 5.64
CA GLU A 343 -14.28 -7.60 6.81
C GLU A 343 -15.15 -6.33 6.68
N LEU A 344 -14.63 -5.25 6.13
CA LEU A 344 -15.44 -4.06 5.81
C LEU A 344 -16.46 -4.34 4.70
N ALA A 345 -16.17 -5.26 3.79
CA ALA A 345 -17.15 -5.69 2.79
C ALA A 345 -18.31 -6.48 3.44
N ASP A 346 -18.04 -7.35 4.41
CA ASP A 346 -19.10 -8.05 5.16
C ASP A 346 -19.95 -7.09 5.97
N LYS A 347 -19.35 -6.01 6.49
CA LYS A 347 -20.07 -4.93 7.18
C LYS A 347 -20.86 -4.00 6.23
N GLY A 348 -20.81 -4.28 4.91
CA GLY A 348 -21.53 -3.50 3.89
C GLY A 348 -20.91 -2.14 3.58
N VAL A 349 -19.69 -1.88 4.02
CA VAL A 349 -18.96 -0.65 3.70
C VAL A 349 -18.52 -0.66 2.24
N PHE A 350 -18.00 -1.79 1.76
CA PHE A 350 -17.57 -2.04 0.38
C PHE A 350 -18.29 -3.25 -0.21
N THR A 351 -18.05 -3.54 -1.48
CA THR A 351 -18.23 -4.89 -2.04
C THR A 351 -16.86 -5.56 -2.20
N ILE A 352 -16.82 -6.88 -2.24
CA ILE A 352 -15.55 -7.60 -2.48
C ILE A 352 -14.94 -7.19 -3.82
N GLU A 353 -15.80 -6.96 -4.83
CA GLU A 353 -15.37 -6.47 -6.14
C GLU A 353 -14.71 -5.08 -6.05
N LYS A 354 -15.21 -4.21 -5.14
CA LYS A 354 -14.61 -2.90 -4.89
C LYS A 354 -13.25 -3.03 -4.20
N VAL A 355 -13.11 -3.94 -3.26
CA VAL A 355 -11.82 -4.25 -2.62
C VAL A 355 -10.80 -4.70 -3.66
N VAL A 356 -11.18 -5.64 -4.54
CA VAL A 356 -10.31 -6.11 -5.64
C VAL A 356 -9.97 -4.98 -6.61
N GLU A 357 -10.96 -4.15 -6.98
CA GLU A 357 -10.73 -2.98 -7.83
C GLU A 357 -9.65 -2.07 -7.24
N LYS A 358 -9.74 -1.74 -5.95
CA LYS A 358 -8.91 -0.73 -5.30
C LYS A 358 -7.54 -1.23 -4.84
N MET A 359 -7.41 -2.54 -4.59
CA MET A 359 -6.14 -3.13 -4.12
C MET A 359 -5.37 -3.89 -5.22
N ALA A 360 -5.96 -4.13 -6.40
CA ALA A 360 -5.30 -4.85 -7.48
C ALA A 360 -5.43 -4.15 -8.83
N HIS A 361 -6.66 -3.93 -9.32
CA HIS A 361 -6.88 -3.40 -10.66
C HIS A 361 -6.40 -1.95 -10.80
N ALA A 362 -6.79 -1.08 -9.88
CA ALA A 362 -6.47 0.34 -9.94
C ALA A 362 -4.97 0.62 -9.78
N PRO A 363 -4.23 0.03 -8.82
CA PRO A 363 -2.78 0.17 -8.76
C PRO A 363 -2.09 -0.29 -10.06
N ALA A 364 -2.49 -1.45 -10.62
CA ALA A 364 -1.92 -1.93 -11.88
C ALA A 364 -2.11 -0.93 -13.04
N GLN A 365 -3.29 -0.30 -13.11
CA GLN A 365 -3.60 0.69 -14.14
C GLN A 365 -2.89 2.03 -13.90
N MET A 366 -2.90 2.52 -12.66
CA MET A 366 -2.27 3.80 -12.30
C MET A 366 -0.78 3.81 -12.55
N TYR A 367 -0.12 2.70 -12.22
CA TYR A 367 1.32 2.55 -12.39
C TYR A 367 1.71 1.97 -13.75
N GLU A 368 0.73 1.61 -14.60
CA GLU A 368 0.98 1.06 -15.94
C GLU A 368 1.77 -0.25 -15.89
N ILE A 369 1.38 -1.14 -14.95
CA ILE A 369 1.99 -2.46 -14.81
C ILE A 369 1.31 -3.43 -15.78
N PRO A 370 1.99 -3.89 -16.84
CA PRO A 370 1.37 -4.80 -17.81
C PRO A 370 1.19 -6.20 -17.25
N ASN A 371 0.13 -6.86 -17.65
CA ASN A 371 -0.14 -8.28 -17.39
C ASN A 371 -0.18 -8.68 -15.90
N ARG A 372 -0.49 -7.76 -14.99
CA ARG A 372 -0.68 -8.02 -13.55
C ARG A 372 -1.93 -7.32 -13.02
N GLY A 373 -2.35 -7.67 -11.80
CA GLY A 373 -3.50 -7.06 -11.12
C GLY A 373 -4.87 -7.52 -11.63
N PHE A 374 -4.94 -8.49 -12.55
CA PHE A 374 -6.17 -9.03 -13.13
C PHE A 374 -6.07 -10.53 -13.32
N ILE A 375 -7.20 -11.24 -13.22
CA ILE A 375 -7.31 -12.64 -13.61
C ILE A 375 -7.69 -12.68 -15.11
N ARG A 376 -6.67 -12.76 -15.97
CA ARG A 376 -6.85 -12.83 -17.43
C ARG A 376 -5.90 -13.85 -18.03
N LYS A 377 -6.33 -14.54 -19.09
CA LYS A 377 -5.45 -15.45 -19.81
C LYS A 377 -4.21 -14.74 -20.32
N GLY A 378 -3.04 -15.33 -20.10
CA GLY A 378 -1.73 -14.81 -20.46
C GLY A 378 -1.11 -13.85 -19.45
N TYR A 379 -1.87 -13.41 -18.42
CA TYR A 379 -1.35 -12.59 -17.33
C TYR A 379 -0.51 -13.42 -16.36
N GLN A 380 0.34 -12.77 -15.61
CA GLN A 380 1.08 -13.41 -14.52
C GLN A 380 0.08 -13.97 -13.49
N ALA A 381 0.35 -15.15 -13.01
CA ALA A 381 -0.49 -15.81 -12.02
C ALA A 381 -0.13 -15.33 -10.61
N ASP A 382 -0.38 -14.04 -10.37
CA ASP A 382 -0.37 -13.41 -9.06
C ASP A 382 -1.79 -13.52 -8.50
N LEU A 383 -2.02 -14.51 -7.63
CA LEU A 383 -3.36 -14.92 -7.21
C LEU A 383 -3.41 -15.14 -5.71
N VAL A 384 -4.58 -14.90 -5.11
CA VAL A 384 -4.83 -15.12 -3.69
C VAL A 384 -6.10 -15.93 -3.49
N LEU A 385 -6.02 -17.01 -2.72
CA LEU A 385 -7.17 -17.71 -2.19
C LEU A 385 -7.49 -17.20 -0.79
N VAL A 386 -8.70 -16.69 -0.61
CA VAL A 386 -9.22 -16.26 0.69
C VAL A 386 -10.48 -17.04 1.05
N ARG A 387 -10.59 -17.42 2.31
CA ARG A 387 -11.74 -18.17 2.85
C ARG A 387 -12.56 -17.29 3.78
N PRO A 388 -13.86 -17.13 3.52
CA PRO A 388 -14.82 -16.57 4.47
C PRO A 388 -15.18 -17.59 5.57
N ASP A 389 -15.88 -17.15 6.58
CA ASP A 389 -16.39 -17.99 7.69
C ASP A 389 -15.28 -18.87 8.32
N SER A 390 -14.07 -18.31 8.42
CA SER A 390 -12.86 -18.99 8.91
C SER A 390 -12.22 -18.20 10.04
N GLU A 391 -12.93 -18.15 11.16
CA GLU A 391 -12.58 -17.36 12.35
C GLU A 391 -11.15 -17.68 12.86
N TRP A 392 -10.37 -16.63 13.10
CA TRP A 392 -9.07 -16.70 13.73
C TRP A 392 -8.69 -15.38 14.36
N THR A 393 -7.91 -15.43 15.44
CA THR A 393 -7.47 -14.25 16.19
C THR A 393 -6.01 -13.92 15.89
N VAL A 394 -5.70 -12.65 15.71
CA VAL A 394 -4.33 -12.17 15.51
C VAL A 394 -3.56 -12.29 16.83
N THR A 395 -2.55 -13.15 16.83
CA THR A 395 -1.62 -13.33 17.94
C THR A 395 -0.21 -12.90 17.53
N THR A 396 0.64 -12.59 18.49
CA THR A 396 2.06 -12.24 18.24
C THR A 396 2.76 -13.31 17.39
N ASP A 397 2.45 -14.58 17.57
CA ASP A 397 3.09 -15.70 16.87
C ASP A 397 2.76 -15.71 15.36
N CYS A 398 1.57 -15.24 14.96
CA CYS A 398 1.18 -15.19 13.55
C CYS A 398 1.73 -13.93 12.83
N ILE A 399 2.30 -12.96 13.53
CA ILE A 399 2.83 -11.73 12.96
C ILE A 399 4.22 -12.00 12.35
N LEU A 400 4.32 -11.89 11.03
CA LEU A 400 5.55 -12.15 10.29
C LEU A 400 6.46 -10.93 10.21
N SER A 401 5.90 -9.71 10.26
CA SER A 401 6.70 -8.48 10.34
C SER A 401 7.74 -8.58 11.46
N LYS A 402 8.97 -8.14 11.18
CA LYS A 402 10.11 -8.22 12.11
C LYS A 402 9.86 -7.52 13.43
N CYS A 403 9.08 -6.46 13.43
CA CYS A 403 8.76 -5.71 14.65
C CYS A 403 7.85 -6.48 15.63
N LYS A 404 7.24 -7.60 15.21
CA LYS A 404 6.46 -8.54 16.02
C LYS A 404 5.31 -7.93 16.82
N TRP A 405 4.64 -6.94 16.26
CA TRP A 405 3.39 -6.39 16.77
C TRP A 405 2.50 -5.88 15.64
N SER A 406 1.23 -5.68 15.91
CA SER A 406 0.26 -5.05 15.01
C SER A 406 -0.74 -4.24 15.83
N PRO A 407 -1.31 -3.15 15.29
CA PRO A 407 -2.46 -2.50 15.93
C PRO A 407 -3.71 -3.41 15.97
N LEU A 408 -3.69 -4.51 15.23
CA LEU A 408 -4.77 -5.49 15.13
C LEU A 408 -4.53 -6.75 15.98
N GLU A 409 -3.52 -6.75 16.89
CA GLU A 409 -3.39 -7.84 17.87
C GLU A 409 -4.69 -8.01 18.66
N GLU A 410 -5.07 -9.24 18.96
CA GLU A 410 -6.31 -9.65 19.63
C GLU A 410 -7.58 -9.45 18.79
N HIS A 411 -7.48 -8.85 17.58
CA HIS A 411 -8.63 -8.80 16.66
C HIS A 411 -8.92 -10.18 16.08
N THR A 412 -10.19 -10.52 15.99
CA THR A 412 -10.67 -11.76 15.37
C THR A 412 -11.26 -11.47 14.01
N PHE A 413 -10.68 -12.07 12.98
CA PHE A 413 -11.16 -12.01 11.60
C PHE A 413 -12.00 -13.25 11.25
N ASP A 414 -13.02 -13.06 10.43
CA ASP A 414 -13.78 -14.14 9.78
C ASP A 414 -13.21 -14.54 8.42
N TRP A 415 -12.30 -13.74 7.87
CA TRP A 415 -11.61 -13.99 6.61
C TRP A 415 -10.17 -14.44 6.85
N LYS A 416 -9.74 -15.43 6.07
CA LYS A 416 -8.36 -15.94 6.13
C LYS A 416 -7.75 -16.00 4.73
N VAL A 417 -6.50 -15.52 4.59
CA VAL A 417 -5.68 -15.83 3.42
C VAL A 417 -5.20 -17.26 3.56
N GLU A 418 -5.60 -18.15 2.64
CA GLU A 418 -5.16 -19.54 2.64
C GLU A 418 -3.90 -19.74 1.81
N LYS A 419 -3.88 -19.17 0.60
CA LYS A 419 -2.77 -19.34 -0.33
C LYS A 419 -2.50 -18.06 -1.11
N THR A 420 -1.22 -17.79 -1.32
CA THR A 420 -0.78 -16.69 -2.19
C THR A 420 0.18 -17.26 -3.23
N PHE A 421 -0.14 -16.99 -4.49
CA PHE A 421 0.70 -17.35 -5.64
C PHE A 421 1.35 -16.07 -6.19
N VAL A 422 2.66 -16.11 -6.36
CA VAL A 422 3.46 -15.05 -6.98
C VAL A 422 4.11 -15.62 -8.23
N ASN A 423 3.81 -15.03 -9.40
CA ASN A 423 4.27 -15.57 -10.69
C ASN A 423 4.01 -17.08 -10.83
N GLY A 424 2.83 -17.54 -10.44
CA GLY A 424 2.44 -18.96 -10.51
C GLY A 424 3.07 -19.88 -9.46
N HIS A 425 3.98 -19.36 -8.65
CA HIS A 425 4.60 -20.11 -7.55
C HIS A 425 3.76 -19.98 -6.28
N LEU A 426 3.44 -21.09 -5.63
CA LEU A 426 2.75 -21.10 -4.33
C LEU A 426 3.72 -20.67 -3.24
N LEU A 427 3.72 -19.38 -2.94
CA LEU A 427 4.64 -18.74 -2.00
C LEU A 427 4.18 -18.91 -0.55
N TYR A 428 2.89 -18.69 -0.28
CA TYR A 428 2.29 -18.82 1.05
C TYR A 428 1.19 -19.86 1.04
N ASN A 429 1.18 -20.75 2.03
CA ASN A 429 0.22 -21.83 2.16
C ASN A 429 -0.15 -22.04 3.64
N ASN A 430 -1.26 -21.47 4.09
CA ASN A 430 -1.83 -21.68 5.44
C ASN A 430 -0.82 -21.54 6.60
N GLY A 431 0.00 -20.50 6.59
CA GLY A 431 1.00 -20.22 7.62
C GLY A 431 2.43 -20.61 7.23
N GLU A 432 2.61 -21.38 6.18
CA GLU A 432 3.92 -21.77 5.67
C GLU A 432 4.34 -20.87 4.49
N ILE A 433 5.60 -20.45 4.46
CA ILE A 433 6.20 -19.65 3.39
C ILE A 433 7.37 -20.42 2.78
N ASP A 434 7.46 -20.40 1.45
CA ASP A 434 8.68 -20.83 0.75
C ASP A 434 9.73 -19.70 0.82
N GLU A 435 10.58 -19.76 1.82
CA GLU A 435 11.64 -18.78 2.07
C GLU A 435 12.71 -18.75 0.97
N THR A 436 12.74 -19.76 0.09
CA THR A 436 13.73 -19.86 -1.01
C THR A 436 13.31 -19.09 -2.25
N TYR A 437 12.01 -18.79 -2.40
CA TYR A 437 11.48 -18.09 -3.57
C TYR A 437 11.83 -16.61 -3.52
N ARG A 438 12.02 -16.02 -4.71
CA ARG A 438 12.21 -14.58 -4.92
C ARG A 438 11.25 -14.09 -6.00
N GLY A 439 10.62 -12.95 -5.70
CA GLY A 439 9.78 -12.23 -6.64
C GLY A 439 10.57 -11.63 -7.79
N GLN A 440 9.85 -11.00 -8.70
CA GLN A 440 10.43 -10.37 -9.90
C GLN A 440 10.35 -8.84 -9.79
N GLU A 441 11.29 -8.17 -10.44
CA GLU A 441 11.21 -6.74 -10.65
C GLU A 441 9.98 -6.40 -11.50
N LEU A 442 9.21 -5.40 -11.08
CA LEU A 442 8.06 -4.91 -11.86
C LEU A 442 8.56 -4.13 -13.06
N PHE A 443 7.92 -4.36 -14.18
CA PHE A 443 8.10 -3.58 -15.39
C PHE A 443 6.91 -2.63 -15.58
N PHE A 444 7.16 -1.44 -16.10
CA PHE A 444 6.14 -0.43 -16.37
C PHE A 444 6.09 -0.10 -17.86
N GLU A 445 4.90 -0.12 -18.45
CA GLU A 445 4.71 0.15 -19.88
C GLU A 445 4.39 1.64 -20.10
N ARG A 446 5.46 2.45 -20.20
CA ARG A 446 5.39 3.92 -20.31
C ARG A 446 6.12 4.46 -21.50
#